data_51bcf3b1cfabee42f6f2e91c6faee849
#
_entry.id   51bcf3b1cfabee42f6f2e91c6faee849
#
_cell.length_a   1.000
_cell.length_b   1.000
_cell.length_c   1.000
_cell.angle_alpha   90.00
_cell.angle_beta   90.00
_cell.angle_gamma   90.00
#
_symmetry.space_group_name_H-M   'P 1'
#
loop_
_entity.id
_entity.type
_entity.pdbx_description
1 polymer ?
#
loop_
_entity_poly.entity_id
_entity_poly.type
_entity_poly.pdbx_seq_one_letter_code
_entity_poly.pdbx_strand_id
1 'polypeptide(L)'
;MTHIVGDTAVLTGRSLRHISRSMDTIITAVLTPIAMMLLFVYVLGGAIRTGSSSYVGYLLPGILIITIASGIAYTAFRLFMDMQSGIFERFSSMPIARSSVLWAHVLTSLVANLISLAVVVLVALVMGFRSSAGPLAWLAVIGILALVTLALTWVAVIPGLTAKTIDGASTFAYPLIFLPFISSAFVPTDTMPGPVRWFAENQPVTSIVDTIRNLLASQPVGADIWVALAWCVGILVVASTYAGRSPRAQYEFAM
;
A
#
# COMPACT_ATOMS: atom_id res chain seq x y z
N MET A 1 31.25 -11.06 8.83
CA MET A 1 29.84 -10.93 9.26
C MET A 1 29.20 -9.86 8.38
N THR A 2 28.26 -10.26 7.57
CA THR A 2 27.56 -9.35 6.66
C THR A 2 26.75 -8.35 7.48
N HIS A 3 27.02 -7.06 7.29
CA HIS A 3 26.33 -5.97 7.98
C HIS A 3 24.97 -5.71 7.30
N ILE A 4 24.00 -6.68 7.40
CA ILE A 4 22.69 -6.61 6.77
C ILE A 4 22.03 -5.23 6.96
N VAL A 5 22.08 -4.68 8.17
CA VAL A 5 21.48 -3.37 8.47
C VAL A 5 22.22 -2.23 7.76
N GLY A 6 23.55 -2.25 7.75
CA GLY A 6 24.36 -1.25 7.06
C GLY A 6 24.15 -1.29 5.55
N ASP A 7 24.23 -2.47 4.96
CA ASP A 7 24.02 -2.68 3.52
C ASP A 7 22.62 -2.25 3.08
N THR A 8 21.59 -2.64 3.84
CA THR A 8 20.20 -2.23 3.60
C THR A 8 20.04 -0.71 3.67
N ALA A 9 20.65 -0.05 4.67
CA ALA A 9 20.57 1.41 4.83
C ALA A 9 21.23 2.15 3.66
N VAL A 10 22.37 1.69 3.19
CA VAL A 10 23.08 2.29 2.04
C VAL A 10 22.28 2.13 0.75
N LEU A 11 21.77 0.92 0.48
CA LEU A 11 20.97 0.63 -0.70
C LEU A 11 19.64 1.39 -0.69
N THR A 12 18.97 1.47 0.45
CA THR A 12 17.74 2.26 0.63
C THR A 12 18.01 3.74 0.40
N GLY A 13 19.09 4.29 0.99
CA GLY A 13 19.48 5.68 0.81
C GLY A 13 19.77 6.05 -0.65
N ARG A 14 20.42 5.15 -1.41
CA ARG A 14 20.62 5.31 -2.85
C ARG A 14 19.28 5.33 -3.61
N SER A 15 18.41 4.38 -3.32
CA SER A 15 17.09 4.26 -3.99
C SER A 15 16.19 5.45 -3.68
N LEU A 16 16.19 5.97 -2.45
CA LEU A 16 15.44 7.16 -2.06
C LEU A 16 15.94 8.41 -2.77
N ARG A 17 17.26 8.60 -2.94
CA ARG A 17 17.83 9.70 -3.75
C ARG A 17 17.39 9.61 -5.20
N HIS A 18 17.23 8.42 -5.74
CA HIS A 18 16.72 8.23 -7.11
C HIS A 18 15.25 8.63 -7.20
N ILE A 19 14.41 8.21 -6.22
CA ILE A 19 12.98 8.58 -6.17
C ILE A 19 12.79 10.09 -5.98
N SER A 20 13.58 10.73 -5.09
CA SER A 20 13.47 12.17 -4.88
C SER A 20 13.83 13.01 -6.11
N ARG A 21 14.57 12.43 -7.06
CA ARG A 21 14.92 13.05 -8.36
C ARG A 21 13.93 12.71 -9.47
N SER A 22 13.09 11.68 -9.29
CA SER A 22 12.05 11.29 -10.25
C SER A 22 10.67 11.70 -9.72
N MET A 23 10.41 13.02 -9.70
CA MET A 23 9.10 13.59 -9.33
C MET A 23 7.96 12.95 -10.11
N ASP A 24 8.19 12.55 -11.36
CA ASP A 24 7.21 11.88 -12.23
C ASP A 24 6.60 10.64 -11.58
N THR A 25 7.39 9.87 -10.84
CA THR A 25 6.92 8.65 -10.16
C THR A 25 5.92 8.96 -9.05
N ILE A 26 6.21 9.97 -8.22
CA ILE A 26 5.33 10.37 -7.11
C ILE A 26 4.06 10.99 -7.70
N ILE A 27 4.20 11.88 -8.69
CA ILE A 27 3.06 12.51 -9.37
C ILE A 27 2.14 11.45 -9.98
N THR A 28 2.68 10.46 -10.70
CA THR A 28 1.88 9.40 -11.31
C THR A 28 1.18 8.53 -10.25
N ALA A 29 1.85 8.22 -9.13
CA ALA A 29 1.27 7.40 -8.08
C ALA A 29 0.10 8.09 -7.34
N VAL A 30 0.13 9.43 -7.20
CA VAL A 30 -0.91 10.18 -6.49
C VAL A 30 -1.97 10.78 -7.41
N LEU A 31 -1.67 10.95 -8.70
CA LEU A 31 -2.59 11.60 -9.64
C LEU A 31 -3.92 10.85 -9.75
N THR A 32 -3.87 9.52 -9.91
CA THR A 32 -5.08 8.69 -10.01
C THR A 32 -5.92 8.72 -8.72
N PRO A 33 -5.37 8.47 -7.52
CA PRO A 33 -6.14 8.60 -6.27
C PRO A 33 -6.72 10.01 -6.05
N ILE A 34 -5.97 11.07 -6.37
CA ILE A 34 -6.45 12.43 -6.24
C ILE A 34 -7.58 12.71 -7.24
N ALA A 35 -7.43 12.32 -8.50
CA ALA A 35 -8.48 12.46 -9.49
C ALA A 35 -9.76 11.71 -9.09
N MET A 36 -9.62 10.50 -8.55
CA MET A 36 -10.74 9.74 -8.00
C MET A 36 -11.38 10.46 -6.82
N MET A 37 -10.60 10.97 -5.89
CA MET A 37 -11.13 11.73 -4.74
C MET A 37 -11.91 12.96 -5.20
N LEU A 38 -11.38 13.71 -6.17
CA LEU A 38 -12.08 14.87 -6.76
C LEU A 38 -13.40 14.45 -7.43
N LEU A 39 -13.37 13.38 -8.22
CA LEU A 39 -14.55 12.85 -8.90
C LEU A 39 -15.62 12.43 -7.90
N PHE A 40 -15.25 11.61 -6.90
CA PHE A 40 -16.21 11.14 -5.90
C PHE A 40 -16.79 12.30 -5.07
N VAL A 41 -15.97 13.27 -4.67
CA VAL A 41 -16.43 14.38 -3.82
C VAL A 41 -17.29 15.37 -4.61
N TYR A 42 -16.83 15.82 -5.76
CA TYR A 42 -17.50 16.93 -6.48
C TYR A 42 -18.55 16.44 -7.49
N VAL A 43 -18.42 15.26 -8.04
CA VAL A 43 -19.39 14.73 -9.02
C VAL A 43 -20.41 13.83 -8.35
N LEU A 44 -19.98 12.91 -7.50
CA LEU A 44 -20.84 11.90 -6.88
C LEU A 44 -21.28 12.23 -5.46
N GLY A 45 -20.57 13.14 -4.77
CA GLY A 45 -20.83 13.44 -3.35
C GLY A 45 -22.23 13.96 -3.04
N GLY A 46 -22.90 14.60 -4.00
CA GLY A 46 -24.30 15.03 -3.86
C GLY A 46 -25.32 13.88 -3.98
N ALA A 47 -24.94 12.78 -4.62
CA ALA A 47 -25.81 11.62 -4.86
C ALA A 47 -25.67 10.52 -3.80
N ILE A 48 -24.52 10.43 -3.12
CA ILE A 48 -24.23 9.37 -2.16
C ILE A 48 -24.52 9.85 -0.74
N ARG A 49 -25.47 9.18 -0.08
CA ARG A 49 -25.81 9.43 1.32
C ARG A 49 -25.07 8.43 2.22
N THR A 50 -24.05 8.91 2.93
CA THR A 50 -23.25 8.07 3.85
C THR A 50 -23.63 8.22 5.33
N GLY A 51 -24.59 9.11 5.63
CA GLY A 51 -24.93 9.43 7.04
C GLY A 51 -23.86 10.25 7.78
N SER A 52 -22.71 10.51 7.15
CA SER A 52 -21.62 11.28 7.75
C SER A 52 -21.73 12.77 7.39
N SER A 53 -21.22 13.64 8.30
CA SER A 53 -21.21 15.10 8.11
C SER A 53 -20.28 15.56 6.97
N SER A 54 -19.32 14.72 6.58
CA SER A 54 -18.34 15.02 5.53
C SER A 54 -18.07 13.79 4.66
N TYR A 55 -18.45 13.86 3.38
CA TYR A 55 -18.18 12.78 2.44
C TYR A 55 -16.68 12.61 2.16
N VAL A 56 -15.89 13.69 2.20
CA VAL A 56 -14.42 13.61 2.09
C VAL A 56 -13.84 12.75 3.20
N GLY A 57 -14.29 12.97 4.44
CA GLY A 57 -13.84 12.16 5.59
C GLY A 57 -14.24 10.69 5.48
N TYR A 58 -15.42 10.41 4.90
CA TYR A 58 -15.90 9.05 4.72
C TYR A 58 -15.06 8.26 3.72
N LEU A 59 -14.75 8.86 2.56
CA LEU A 59 -14.04 8.17 1.47
C LEU A 59 -12.51 8.17 1.61
N LEU A 60 -11.94 9.08 2.41
CA LEU A 60 -10.49 9.24 2.53
C LEU A 60 -9.75 7.92 2.84
N PRO A 61 -10.17 7.07 3.80
CA PRO A 61 -9.50 5.80 4.05
C PRO A 61 -9.44 4.89 2.82
N GLY A 62 -10.50 4.83 2.02
CA GLY A 62 -10.54 4.06 0.77
C GLY A 62 -9.55 4.58 -0.27
N ILE A 63 -9.47 5.92 -0.43
CA ILE A 63 -8.49 6.56 -1.31
C ILE A 63 -7.05 6.27 -0.86
N LEU A 64 -6.80 6.24 0.46
CA LEU A 64 -5.48 5.88 0.98
C LEU A 64 -5.08 4.44 0.62
N ILE A 65 -6.02 3.49 0.68
CA ILE A 65 -5.76 2.10 0.25
C ILE A 65 -5.50 2.02 -1.26
N ILE A 66 -6.26 2.74 -2.09
CA ILE A 66 -6.00 2.82 -3.55
C ILE A 66 -4.62 3.41 -3.81
N THR A 67 -4.20 4.43 -3.05
CA THR A 67 -2.87 5.03 -3.17
C THR A 67 -1.78 4.00 -2.89
N ILE A 68 -1.92 3.20 -1.84
CA ILE A 68 -1.00 2.11 -1.52
C ILE A 68 -0.98 1.09 -2.67
N ALA A 69 -2.14 0.62 -3.14
CA ALA A 69 -2.25 -0.35 -4.21
C ALA A 69 -1.57 0.12 -5.51
N SER A 70 -1.73 1.40 -5.85
CA SER A 70 -1.06 2.01 -7.01
C SER A 70 0.46 2.07 -6.83
N GLY A 71 0.93 2.43 -5.65
CA GLY A 71 2.36 2.53 -5.34
C GLY A 71 3.08 1.18 -5.34
N ILE A 72 2.43 0.11 -4.87
CA ILE A 72 3.01 -1.23 -4.89
C ILE A 72 3.08 -1.84 -6.30
N ALA A 73 2.17 -1.49 -7.21
CA ALA A 73 2.27 -1.86 -8.63
C ALA A 73 3.59 -1.39 -9.21
N TYR A 74 3.96 -0.14 -8.92
CA TYR A 74 5.22 0.42 -9.35
C TYR A 74 6.43 -0.27 -8.70
N THR A 75 6.30 -0.72 -7.46
CA THR A 75 7.36 -1.47 -6.77
C THR A 75 7.65 -2.81 -7.44
N ALA A 76 6.60 -3.56 -7.81
CA ALA A 76 6.76 -4.81 -8.56
C ALA A 76 7.38 -4.58 -9.94
N PHE A 77 6.94 -3.53 -10.65
CA PHE A 77 7.54 -3.12 -11.92
C PHE A 77 9.03 -2.83 -11.79
N ARG A 78 9.43 -2.02 -10.80
CA ARG A 78 10.86 -1.69 -10.56
C ARG A 78 11.68 -2.92 -10.24
N LEU A 79 11.18 -3.79 -9.34
CA LEU A 79 11.87 -5.02 -9.01
C LEU A 79 12.08 -5.91 -10.24
N PHE A 80 11.05 -6.04 -11.08
CA PHE A 80 11.13 -6.75 -12.34
C PHE A 80 12.20 -6.15 -13.28
N MET A 81 12.24 -4.82 -13.42
CA MET A 81 13.24 -4.12 -14.26
C MET A 81 14.66 -4.30 -13.72
N ASP A 82 14.84 -4.24 -12.41
CA ASP A 82 16.14 -4.46 -11.79
C ASP A 82 16.62 -5.91 -11.99
N MET A 83 15.70 -6.89 -11.97
CA MET A 83 15.99 -8.29 -12.31
C MET A 83 16.43 -8.43 -13.77
N GLN A 84 15.75 -7.78 -14.71
CA GLN A 84 16.08 -7.84 -16.14
C GLN A 84 17.39 -7.13 -16.48
N SER A 85 17.78 -6.12 -15.73
CA SER A 85 19.01 -5.34 -15.97
C SER A 85 20.30 -6.01 -15.50
N GLY A 86 20.22 -7.21 -14.89
CA GLY A 86 21.38 -7.91 -14.34
C GLY A 86 21.99 -7.23 -13.11
N ILE A 87 21.30 -6.28 -12.49
CA ILE A 87 21.77 -5.63 -11.27
C ILE A 87 21.95 -6.65 -10.14
N PHE A 88 21.10 -7.67 -10.07
CA PHE A 88 21.20 -8.73 -9.08
C PHE A 88 22.46 -9.58 -9.27
N GLU A 89 22.86 -9.88 -10.52
CA GLU A 89 24.11 -10.59 -10.84
C GLU A 89 25.34 -9.79 -10.37
N ARG A 90 25.30 -8.46 -10.56
CA ARG A 90 26.36 -7.56 -10.04
C ARG A 90 26.41 -7.55 -8.51
N PHE A 91 25.27 -7.56 -7.84
CA PHE A 91 25.22 -7.62 -6.37
C PHE A 91 25.65 -8.98 -5.83
N SER A 92 25.45 -10.07 -6.58
CA SER A 92 25.92 -11.41 -6.19
C SER A 92 27.45 -11.54 -6.17
N SER A 93 28.15 -10.71 -6.98
CA SER A 93 29.63 -10.65 -6.97
C SER A 93 30.20 -9.76 -5.85
N MET A 94 29.34 -9.03 -5.12
CA MET A 94 29.77 -8.19 -3.99
C MET A 94 29.55 -8.91 -2.65
N PRO A 95 30.33 -8.64 -1.61
CA PRO A 95 30.15 -9.22 -0.27
C PRO A 95 28.98 -8.55 0.48
N ILE A 96 27.79 -8.48 -0.17
CA ILE A 96 26.57 -7.88 0.36
C ILE A 96 25.59 -8.99 0.74
N ALA A 97 24.89 -8.84 1.86
CA ALA A 97 23.85 -9.78 2.25
C ALA A 97 22.69 -9.72 1.23
N ARG A 98 22.41 -10.85 0.59
CA ARG A 98 21.43 -10.99 -0.50
C ARG A 98 20.02 -10.52 -0.11
N SER A 99 19.60 -10.79 1.14
CA SER A 99 18.35 -10.30 1.70
C SER A 99 18.28 -8.76 1.79
N SER A 100 19.43 -8.07 1.88
CA SER A 100 19.49 -6.63 1.99
C SER A 100 18.93 -5.92 0.75
N VAL A 101 19.04 -6.52 -0.42
CA VAL A 101 18.51 -5.97 -1.68
C VAL A 101 16.97 -5.95 -1.64
N LEU A 102 16.33 -7.07 -1.27
CA LEU A 102 14.87 -7.13 -1.15
C LEU A 102 14.35 -6.19 -0.06
N TRP A 103 15.01 -6.15 1.10
CA TRP A 103 14.67 -5.21 2.16
C TRP A 103 14.84 -3.75 1.74
N ALA A 104 15.85 -3.43 0.93
CA ALA A 104 16.01 -2.09 0.38
C ALA A 104 14.84 -1.70 -0.53
N HIS A 105 14.36 -2.61 -1.40
CA HIS A 105 13.15 -2.37 -2.20
C HIS A 105 11.91 -2.18 -1.34
N VAL A 106 11.72 -3.01 -0.32
CA VAL A 106 10.58 -2.94 0.61
C VAL A 106 10.59 -1.61 1.39
N LEU A 107 11.72 -1.23 1.98
CA LEU A 107 11.83 0.03 2.72
C LEU A 107 11.69 1.25 1.82
N THR A 108 12.25 1.21 0.62
CA THR A 108 12.10 2.28 -0.36
C THR A 108 10.65 2.45 -0.78
N SER A 109 9.93 1.34 -1.02
CA SER A 109 8.50 1.35 -1.31
C SER A 109 7.68 1.90 -0.15
N LEU A 110 7.98 1.49 1.08
CA LEU A 110 7.32 1.98 2.29
C LEU A 110 7.43 3.50 2.39
N VAL A 111 8.64 4.05 2.28
CA VAL A 111 8.86 5.50 2.36
C VAL A 111 8.16 6.24 1.21
N ALA A 112 8.25 5.75 -0.03
CA ALA A 112 7.60 6.36 -1.17
C ALA A 112 6.07 6.39 -1.01
N ASN A 113 5.48 5.28 -0.55
CA ASN A 113 4.04 5.22 -0.27
C ASN A 113 3.63 6.16 0.86
N LEU A 114 4.39 6.22 1.96
CA LEU A 114 4.08 7.15 3.06
C LEU A 114 4.12 8.62 2.60
N ILE A 115 5.04 8.98 1.71
CA ILE A 115 5.07 10.32 1.09
C ILE A 115 3.81 10.53 0.24
N SER A 116 3.43 9.57 -0.60
CA SER A 116 2.23 9.64 -1.43
C SER A 116 0.95 9.76 -0.58
N LEU A 117 0.86 9.01 0.51
CA LEU A 117 -0.25 9.09 1.47
C LEU A 117 -0.31 10.48 2.12
N ALA A 118 0.84 11.04 2.52
CA ALA A 118 0.88 12.40 3.09
C ALA A 118 0.38 13.44 2.08
N VAL A 119 0.75 13.33 0.80
CA VAL A 119 0.25 14.22 -0.26
C VAL A 119 -1.27 14.10 -0.40
N VAL A 120 -1.82 12.87 -0.43
CA VAL A 120 -3.27 12.65 -0.52
C VAL A 120 -4.00 13.24 0.69
N VAL A 121 -3.49 13.05 1.90
CA VAL A 121 -4.06 13.66 3.11
C VAL A 121 -4.00 15.18 3.06
N LEU A 122 -2.91 15.78 2.57
CA LEU A 122 -2.80 17.23 2.39
C LEU A 122 -3.86 17.75 1.41
N VAL A 123 -4.07 17.06 0.28
CA VAL A 123 -5.13 17.41 -0.67
C VAL A 123 -6.52 17.29 -0.03
N ALA A 124 -6.78 16.23 0.75
CA ALA A 124 -8.03 16.07 1.47
C ALA A 124 -8.28 17.23 2.48
N LEU A 125 -7.23 17.70 3.17
CA LEU A 125 -7.30 18.84 4.08
C LEU A 125 -7.68 20.12 3.32
N VAL A 126 -7.11 20.34 2.12
CA VAL A 126 -7.48 21.49 1.25
C VAL A 126 -8.93 21.36 0.79
N MET A 127 -9.41 20.14 0.52
CA MET A 127 -10.81 19.87 0.13
C MET A 127 -11.82 20.01 1.30
N GLY A 128 -11.33 20.36 2.50
CA GLY A 128 -12.20 20.61 3.66
C GLY A 128 -12.30 19.42 4.64
N PHE A 129 -11.48 18.37 4.49
CA PHE A 129 -11.40 17.34 5.51
C PHE A 129 -10.95 17.93 6.84
N ARG A 130 -11.66 17.60 7.90
CA ARG A 130 -11.30 17.96 9.28
C ARG A 130 -11.38 16.72 10.15
N SER A 131 -10.26 16.37 10.75
CA SER A 131 -10.18 15.24 11.67
C SER A 131 -10.38 15.74 13.10
N SER A 132 -11.16 15.02 13.89
CA SER A 132 -11.24 15.22 15.34
C SER A 132 -10.21 14.39 16.11
N ALA A 133 -9.39 13.60 15.40
CA ALA A 133 -8.41 12.68 15.96
C ALA A 133 -7.29 13.41 16.72
N GLY A 134 -6.97 12.92 17.91
CA GLY A 134 -5.80 13.32 18.65
C GLY A 134 -4.48 12.76 18.05
N PRO A 135 -3.31 13.23 18.53
CA PRO A 135 -2.01 12.77 18.01
C PRO A 135 -1.80 11.26 18.08
N LEU A 136 -2.30 10.60 19.14
CA LEU A 136 -2.19 9.15 19.29
C LEU A 136 -2.99 8.39 18.23
N ALA A 137 -4.20 8.87 17.88
CA ALA A 137 -5.00 8.28 16.81
C ALA A 137 -4.32 8.44 15.44
N TRP A 138 -3.71 9.59 15.18
CA TRP A 138 -2.90 9.78 13.97
C TRP A 138 -1.69 8.85 13.90
N LEU A 139 -0.99 8.63 15.01
CA LEU A 139 0.09 7.65 15.07
C LEU A 139 -0.41 6.23 14.80
N ALA A 140 -1.58 5.86 15.32
CA ALA A 140 -2.22 4.58 15.03
C ALA A 140 -2.58 4.45 13.53
N VAL A 141 -3.15 5.48 12.92
CA VAL A 141 -3.46 5.51 11.48
C VAL A 141 -2.18 5.34 10.65
N ILE A 142 -1.11 6.09 10.96
CA ILE A 142 0.18 5.96 10.27
C ILE A 142 0.73 4.54 10.44
N GLY A 143 0.66 3.98 11.64
CA GLY A 143 1.10 2.62 11.93
C GLY A 143 0.34 1.56 11.12
N ILE A 144 -0.99 1.67 11.04
CA ILE A 144 -1.83 0.76 10.24
C ILE A 144 -1.50 0.91 8.76
N LEU A 145 -1.42 2.13 8.22
CA LEU A 145 -1.08 2.38 6.81
C LEU A 145 0.33 1.86 6.47
N ALA A 146 1.29 2.03 7.37
CA ALA A 146 2.65 1.49 7.20
C ALA A 146 2.63 -0.05 7.19
N LEU A 147 1.86 -0.67 8.07
CA LEU A 147 1.72 -2.13 8.14
C LEU A 147 1.03 -2.70 6.88
N VAL A 148 -0.05 -2.06 6.42
CA VAL A 148 -0.72 -2.41 5.15
C VAL A 148 0.24 -2.27 3.98
N THR A 149 0.97 -1.15 3.89
CA THR A 149 1.97 -0.93 2.85
C THR A 149 3.04 -2.00 2.88
N LEU A 150 3.55 -2.33 4.05
CA LEU A 150 4.56 -3.37 4.22
C LEU A 150 4.04 -4.74 3.78
N ALA A 151 2.85 -5.12 4.22
CA ALA A 151 2.22 -6.39 3.86
C ALA A 151 2.01 -6.51 2.34
N LEU A 152 1.42 -5.49 1.73
CA LEU A 152 1.16 -5.48 0.29
C LEU A 152 2.43 -5.33 -0.55
N THR A 153 3.47 -4.68 -0.05
CA THR A 153 4.77 -4.63 -0.73
C THR A 153 5.41 -6.01 -0.80
N TRP A 154 5.32 -6.83 0.25
CA TRP A 154 5.77 -8.22 0.18
C TRP A 154 4.94 -9.07 -0.80
N VAL A 155 3.64 -8.82 -0.93
CA VAL A 155 2.83 -9.42 -2.01
C VAL A 155 3.37 -9.01 -3.38
N ALA A 156 3.75 -7.74 -3.57
CA ALA A 156 4.29 -7.21 -4.83
C ALA A 156 5.67 -7.77 -5.19
N VAL A 157 6.46 -8.17 -4.21
CA VAL A 157 7.76 -8.84 -4.44
C VAL A 157 7.58 -10.15 -5.23
N ILE A 158 6.50 -10.89 -4.97
CA ILE A 158 6.25 -12.18 -5.64
C ILE A 158 6.18 -12.02 -7.17
N PRO A 159 5.25 -11.23 -7.75
CA PRO A 159 5.21 -11.01 -9.20
C PRO A 159 6.46 -10.27 -9.72
N GLY A 160 7.06 -9.37 -8.94
CA GLY A 160 8.33 -8.73 -9.30
C GLY A 160 9.45 -9.74 -9.59
N LEU A 161 9.52 -10.83 -8.81
CA LEU A 161 10.50 -11.90 -8.98
C LEU A 161 10.08 -12.95 -10.03
N THR A 162 8.79 -13.22 -10.20
CA THR A 162 8.31 -14.39 -10.98
C THR A 162 7.72 -14.04 -12.33
N ALA A 163 7.35 -12.79 -12.57
CA ALA A 163 6.77 -12.37 -13.85
C ALA A 163 7.74 -12.59 -15.01
N LYS A 164 7.17 -12.85 -16.19
CA LYS A 164 7.91 -13.00 -17.46
C LYS A 164 7.85 -11.74 -18.31
N THR A 165 6.90 -10.84 -18.03
CA THR A 165 6.67 -9.61 -18.78
C THR A 165 6.44 -8.44 -17.82
N ILE A 166 6.66 -7.23 -18.30
CA ILE A 166 6.42 -5.98 -17.57
C ILE A 166 4.95 -5.92 -17.09
N ASP A 167 4.03 -6.22 -18.00
CA ASP A 167 2.60 -6.21 -17.68
C ASP A 167 2.24 -7.25 -16.63
N GLY A 168 2.81 -8.44 -16.70
CA GLY A 168 2.63 -9.48 -15.70
C GLY A 168 3.11 -9.08 -14.31
N ALA A 169 4.17 -8.27 -14.22
CA ALA A 169 4.69 -7.78 -12.95
C ALA A 169 3.76 -6.77 -12.27
N SER A 170 2.97 -5.99 -13.01
CA SER A 170 2.11 -4.92 -12.48
C SER A 170 0.62 -5.28 -12.43
N THR A 171 0.16 -6.19 -13.28
CA THR A 171 -1.27 -6.56 -13.41
C THR A 171 -1.89 -7.09 -12.10
N PHE A 172 -1.10 -7.72 -11.23
CA PHE A 172 -1.58 -8.21 -9.92
C PHE A 172 -2.17 -7.09 -9.04
N ALA A 173 -1.79 -5.83 -9.27
CA ALA A 173 -2.28 -4.72 -8.48
C ALA A 173 -3.71 -4.29 -8.84
N TYR A 174 -4.21 -4.61 -10.04
CA TYR A 174 -5.57 -4.23 -10.42
C TYR A 174 -6.64 -4.78 -9.47
N PRO A 175 -6.65 -6.06 -9.11
CA PRO A 175 -7.59 -6.54 -8.09
C PRO A 175 -7.51 -5.76 -6.78
N LEU A 176 -6.31 -5.40 -6.33
CA LEU A 176 -6.11 -4.64 -5.09
C LEU A 176 -6.61 -3.20 -5.20
N ILE A 177 -6.53 -2.58 -6.39
CA ILE A 177 -7.07 -1.24 -6.67
C ILE A 177 -8.61 -1.29 -6.69
N PHE A 178 -9.21 -2.38 -7.19
CA PHE A 178 -10.66 -2.52 -7.27
C PHE A 178 -11.30 -2.99 -5.97
N LEU A 179 -10.57 -3.67 -5.10
CA LEU A 179 -11.09 -4.22 -3.85
C LEU A 179 -11.77 -3.18 -2.93
N PRO A 180 -11.26 -1.93 -2.78
CA PRO A 180 -11.94 -0.88 -2.03
C PRO A 180 -13.33 -0.51 -2.56
N PHE A 181 -13.62 -0.69 -3.87
CA PHE A 181 -14.95 -0.41 -4.43
C PHE A 181 -16.01 -1.41 -3.98
N ILE A 182 -15.58 -2.62 -3.61
CA ILE A 182 -16.45 -3.67 -3.06
C ILE A 182 -16.22 -3.76 -1.55
N SER A 183 -16.14 -2.62 -0.86
CA SER A 183 -15.92 -2.52 0.59
C SER A 183 -16.76 -1.38 1.16
N SER A 184 -16.65 -1.12 2.46
CA SER A 184 -17.25 0.05 3.10
C SER A 184 -16.59 1.39 2.73
N ALA A 185 -15.59 1.40 1.82
CA ALA A 185 -14.77 2.56 1.54
C ALA A 185 -15.55 3.73 0.91
N PHE A 186 -16.45 3.44 -0.02
CA PHE A 186 -17.17 4.44 -0.81
C PHE A 186 -18.67 4.48 -0.55
N VAL A 187 -19.25 3.33 -0.19
CA VAL A 187 -20.69 3.17 0.04
C VAL A 187 -20.88 2.26 1.26
N PRO A 188 -21.84 2.57 2.15
CA PRO A 188 -22.17 1.70 3.28
C PRO A 188 -22.57 0.29 2.83
N THR A 189 -22.06 -0.74 3.51
CA THR A 189 -22.27 -2.15 3.13
C THR A 189 -23.73 -2.60 3.27
N ASP A 190 -24.51 -1.98 4.14
CA ASP A 190 -25.93 -2.25 4.35
C ASP A 190 -26.82 -1.97 3.11
N THR A 191 -26.33 -1.11 2.20
CA THR A 191 -27.01 -0.80 0.93
C THR A 191 -26.74 -1.82 -0.18
N MET A 192 -25.79 -2.77 0.04
CA MET A 192 -25.36 -3.74 -0.97
C MET A 192 -26.26 -4.97 -1.00
N PRO A 193 -26.44 -5.63 -2.19
CA PRO A 193 -27.08 -6.94 -2.29
C PRO A 193 -26.39 -8.01 -1.44
N GLY A 194 -27.17 -8.95 -0.87
CA GLY A 194 -26.68 -9.93 0.12
C GLY A 194 -25.35 -10.61 -0.18
N PRO A 195 -25.12 -11.22 -1.35
CA PRO A 195 -23.83 -11.87 -1.67
C PRO A 195 -22.65 -10.89 -1.71
N VAL A 196 -22.86 -9.68 -2.26
CA VAL A 196 -21.85 -8.63 -2.34
C VAL A 196 -21.54 -8.08 -0.94
N ARG A 197 -22.59 -7.87 -0.15
CA ARG A 197 -22.47 -7.43 1.25
C ARG A 197 -21.66 -8.42 2.07
N TRP A 198 -21.95 -9.71 1.97
CA TRP A 198 -21.19 -10.74 2.69
C TRP A 198 -19.71 -10.70 2.34
N PHE A 199 -19.37 -10.58 1.06
CA PHE A 199 -17.98 -10.43 0.63
C PHE A 199 -17.36 -9.14 1.17
N ALA A 200 -18.07 -8.00 1.04
CA ALA A 200 -17.60 -6.70 1.50
C ALA A 200 -17.29 -6.69 2.99
N GLU A 201 -18.13 -7.31 3.82
CA GLU A 201 -17.97 -7.35 5.27
C GLU A 201 -16.86 -8.30 5.75
N ASN A 202 -16.52 -9.34 4.95
CA ASN A 202 -15.54 -10.36 5.34
C ASN A 202 -14.16 -10.17 4.69
N GLN A 203 -13.96 -9.16 3.88
CA GLN A 203 -12.68 -8.88 3.22
C GLN A 203 -11.80 -7.92 4.06
N PRO A 204 -10.45 -7.97 3.91
CA PRO A 204 -9.53 -7.19 4.73
C PRO A 204 -9.69 -5.67 4.61
N VAL A 205 -10.08 -5.16 3.42
CA VAL A 205 -10.12 -3.72 3.18
C VAL A 205 -11.19 -3.04 4.02
N THR A 206 -12.36 -3.66 4.22
CA THR A 206 -13.43 -3.09 5.04
C THR A 206 -12.97 -2.86 6.48
N SER A 207 -12.40 -3.86 7.13
CA SER A 207 -11.92 -3.72 8.50
C SER A 207 -10.81 -2.67 8.64
N ILE A 208 -9.90 -2.56 7.65
CA ILE A 208 -8.85 -1.55 7.63
C ILE A 208 -9.45 -0.15 7.45
N VAL A 209 -10.35 0.01 6.48
CA VAL A 209 -11.03 1.28 6.18
C VAL A 209 -11.84 1.77 7.37
N ASP A 210 -12.65 0.91 7.98
CA ASP A 210 -13.49 1.26 9.12
C ASP A 210 -12.64 1.59 10.35
N THR A 211 -11.55 0.86 10.60
CA THR A 211 -10.58 1.19 11.65
C THR A 211 -10.00 2.59 11.45
N ILE A 212 -9.52 2.92 10.25
CA ILE A 212 -8.93 4.23 9.95
C ILE A 212 -10.00 5.32 10.06
N ARG A 213 -11.21 5.08 9.53
CA ARG A 213 -12.34 6.02 9.61
C ARG A 213 -12.70 6.35 11.05
N ASN A 214 -12.86 5.33 11.89
CA ASN A 214 -13.21 5.50 13.30
C ASN A 214 -12.10 6.24 14.07
N LEU A 215 -10.82 5.91 13.84
CA LEU A 215 -9.69 6.63 14.43
C LEU A 215 -9.69 8.12 14.03
N LEU A 216 -9.88 8.44 12.75
CA LEU A 216 -9.89 9.82 12.24
C LEU A 216 -11.11 10.62 12.75
N ALA A 217 -12.21 9.95 13.04
CA ALA A 217 -13.44 10.55 13.58
C ALA A 217 -13.51 10.53 15.13
N SER A 218 -12.46 10.05 15.81
CA SER A 218 -12.45 9.85 17.28
C SER A 218 -13.60 8.98 17.79
N GLN A 219 -14.01 8.00 16.98
CA GLN A 219 -15.04 7.03 17.34
C GLN A 219 -14.41 5.75 17.91
N PRO A 220 -15.17 4.98 18.72
CA PRO A 220 -14.69 3.68 19.20
C PRO A 220 -14.39 2.74 18.03
N VAL A 221 -13.19 2.17 18.01
CA VAL A 221 -12.72 1.31 16.90
C VAL A 221 -13.26 -0.13 17.03
N GLY A 222 -13.68 -0.54 18.22
CA GLY A 222 -14.22 -1.87 18.44
C GLY A 222 -13.25 -3.02 18.16
N ALA A 223 -13.78 -4.12 17.61
CA ALA A 223 -12.98 -5.30 17.25
C ALA A 223 -12.28 -5.16 15.88
N ASP A 224 -12.69 -4.21 15.05
CA ASP A 224 -12.20 -4.08 13.66
C ASP A 224 -10.69 -3.87 13.59
N ILE A 225 -10.10 -3.21 14.55
CA ILE A 225 -8.64 -3.02 14.62
C ILE A 225 -7.89 -4.35 14.73
N TRP A 226 -8.40 -5.28 15.51
CA TRP A 226 -7.78 -6.60 15.67
C TRP A 226 -7.91 -7.44 14.40
N VAL A 227 -9.06 -7.34 13.73
CA VAL A 227 -9.31 -8.00 12.44
C VAL A 227 -8.39 -7.42 11.38
N ALA A 228 -8.27 -6.08 11.29
CA ALA A 228 -7.37 -5.40 10.37
C ALA A 228 -5.90 -5.79 10.61
N LEU A 229 -5.46 -5.80 11.87
CA LEU A 229 -4.10 -6.22 12.23
C LEU A 229 -3.85 -7.70 11.90
N ALA A 230 -4.81 -8.59 12.20
CA ALA A 230 -4.69 -10.01 11.89
C ALA A 230 -4.55 -10.25 10.38
N TRP A 231 -5.34 -9.57 9.54
CA TRP A 231 -5.21 -9.63 8.10
C TRP A 231 -3.84 -9.13 7.62
N CYS A 232 -3.41 -7.95 8.10
CA CYS A 232 -2.12 -7.37 7.69
C CYS A 232 -0.94 -8.26 8.08
N VAL A 233 -0.92 -8.77 9.31
CA VAL A 233 0.14 -9.67 9.79
C VAL A 233 0.07 -11.01 9.05
N GLY A 234 -1.12 -11.57 8.85
CA GLY A 234 -1.30 -12.82 8.09
C GLY A 234 -0.77 -12.70 6.67
N ILE A 235 -1.16 -11.64 5.94
CA ILE A 235 -0.67 -11.37 4.58
C ILE A 235 0.85 -11.18 4.59
N LEU A 236 1.38 -10.41 5.53
CA LEU A 236 2.81 -10.15 5.65
C LEU A 236 3.61 -11.45 5.86
N VAL A 237 3.18 -12.29 6.80
CA VAL A 237 3.85 -13.58 7.10
C VAL A 237 3.78 -14.51 5.88
N VAL A 238 2.61 -14.68 5.28
CA VAL A 238 2.43 -15.55 4.11
C VAL A 238 3.27 -15.05 2.93
N ALA A 239 3.17 -13.76 2.59
CA ALA A 239 3.88 -13.19 1.44
C ALA A 239 5.41 -13.22 1.63
N SER A 240 5.91 -12.85 2.81
CA SER A 240 7.35 -12.85 3.10
C SER A 240 7.95 -14.27 3.10
N THR A 241 7.24 -15.25 3.66
CA THR A 241 7.68 -16.65 3.65
C THR A 241 7.67 -17.25 2.25
N TYR A 242 6.65 -16.93 1.45
CA TYR A 242 6.57 -17.39 0.07
C TYR A 242 7.64 -16.74 -0.82
N ALA A 243 7.84 -15.43 -0.71
CA ALA A 243 8.89 -14.71 -1.44
C ALA A 243 10.29 -15.27 -1.11
N GLY A 244 10.58 -15.54 0.18
CA GLY A 244 11.85 -16.10 0.61
C GLY A 244 12.08 -17.56 0.16
N ARG A 245 11.00 -18.30 -0.16
CA ARG A 245 11.07 -19.69 -0.65
C ARG A 245 10.99 -19.79 -2.18
N SER A 246 10.78 -18.70 -2.89
CA SER A 246 10.68 -18.69 -4.35
C SER A 246 11.95 -19.30 -4.96
N PRO A 247 11.85 -20.28 -5.90
CA PRO A 247 13.01 -20.88 -6.55
C PRO A 247 13.93 -19.84 -7.19
N ARG A 248 13.38 -18.79 -7.82
CA ARG A 248 14.19 -17.71 -8.39
C ARG A 248 14.93 -16.90 -7.33
N ALA A 249 14.28 -16.60 -6.19
CA ALA A 249 15.00 -16.01 -5.06
C ALA A 249 16.11 -16.93 -4.57
N GLN A 250 15.92 -18.25 -4.61
CA GLN A 250 16.95 -19.22 -4.20
C GLN A 250 18.01 -19.44 -5.28
N TYR A 251 17.65 -19.55 -6.56
CA TYR A 251 18.61 -19.77 -7.66
C TYR A 251 19.51 -18.56 -7.91
N GLU A 252 18.97 -17.37 -7.92
CA GLU A 252 19.78 -16.14 -8.07
C GLU A 252 20.57 -15.80 -6.79
N PHE A 253 20.18 -16.38 -5.68
CA PHE A 253 20.90 -16.26 -4.40
C PHE A 253 21.80 -17.46 -4.09
N ALA A 254 21.81 -18.53 -4.87
CA ALA A 254 22.62 -19.73 -4.65
C ALA A 254 23.90 -19.80 -5.52
N MET A 255 23.97 -19.04 -6.62
CA MET A 255 25.18 -18.85 -7.42
C MET A 255 25.98 -17.66 -6.94
#